data_21182ee2c6e139936df72c3e1918c38f
#
_entry.id   21182ee2c6e139936df72c3e1918c38f
#
_cell.length_a   1.000
_cell.length_b   1.000
_cell.length_c   1.000
_cell.angle_alpha   90.00
_cell.angle_beta   90.00
_cell.angle_gamma   90.00
#
_symmetry.space_group_name_H-M   'P 1'
#
loop_
_entity.id
_entity.type
_entity.pdbx_description
1 polymer ?
#
loop_
_entity_poly.entity_id
_entity_poly.type
_entity_poly.pdbx_seq_one_letter_code
_entity_poly.pdbx_strand_id
1 'polypeptide(L)'
;MKHIVILFFLGTLMSGQAQTKKWTLKECVAYALSNNISLKQSALDQELARIDQSDAIGAYLPSLNSSVSNSWNTGLTQNITTGVLENQISRNSSYSVTASMNLFQGLRNLRGLQRAKLNTLAAQYGLDKMQE
;
A
#
# COMPACT_ATOMS: atom_id res chain seq x y z
N MET A 1 -63.63 13.42 -0.84
CA MET A 1 -62.92 12.16 -1.17
C MET A 1 -62.68 12.00 -2.67
N LYS A 2 -63.60 12.39 -3.58
CA LYS A 2 -63.39 12.26 -5.05
C LYS A 2 -62.19 13.09 -5.59
N HIS A 3 -61.93 14.26 -5.04
CA HIS A 3 -60.84 15.14 -5.52
C HIS A 3 -59.44 14.67 -5.06
N ILE A 4 -59.34 13.94 -3.96
CA ILE A 4 -58.07 13.38 -3.45
C ILE A 4 -57.58 12.22 -4.33
N VAL A 5 -58.51 11.40 -4.83
CA VAL A 5 -58.21 10.27 -5.72
C VAL A 5 -57.68 10.76 -7.09
N ILE A 6 -58.25 11.86 -7.60
CA ILE A 6 -57.82 12.46 -8.86
C ILE A 6 -56.44 13.07 -8.73
N LEU A 7 -56.10 13.68 -7.59
CA LEU A 7 -54.78 14.23 -7.33
C LEU A 7 -53.70 13.12 -7.21
N PHE A 8 -54.07 11.97 -6.65
CA PHE A 8 -53.19 10.82 -6.54
C PHE A 8 -52.93 10.15 -7.90
N PHE A 9 -53.92 10.16 -8.79
CA PHE A 9 -53.79 9.59 -10.15
C PHE A 9 -52.97 10.49 -11.08
N LEU A 10 -52.99 11.81 -10.87
CA LEU A 10 -52.21 12.76 -11.65
C LEU A 10 -50.71 12.72 -11.28
N GLY A 11 -50.36 12.35 -10.05
CA GLY A 11 -48.99 12.21 -9.55
C GLY A 11 -48.21 11.01 -10.14
N THR A 12 -48.92 9.97 -10.58
CA THR A 12 -48.28 8.75 -11.11
C THR A 12 -47.92 8.85 -12.60
N LEU A 13 -48.36 9.88 -13.31
CA LEU A 13 -48.07 10.09 -14.75
C LEU A 13 -46.74 10.78 -15.02
N MET A 14 -46.02 11.28 -13.98
CA MET A 14 -44.73 11.99 -14.15
C MET A 14 -43.48 11.09 -14.07
N SER A 15 -43.62 9.78 -13.87
CA SER A 15 -42.53 8.86 -13.55
C SER A 15 -41.92 8.14 -14.77
N GLY A 16 -42.09 8.60 -15.98
CA GLY A 16 -41.76 7.82 -17.19
C GLY A 16 -40.74 8.41 -18.16
N GLN A 17 -39.87 9.33 -17.76
CA GLN A 17 -38.76 9.82 -18.60
C GLN A 17 -37.48 9.01 -18.34
N ALA A 18 -37.52 7.72 -18.60
CA ALA A 18 -36.30 6.94 -18.79
C ALA A 18 -35.65 7.39 -20.09
N GLN A 19 -34.78 8.39 -20.03
CA GLN A 19 -33.94 8.80 -21.17
C GLN A 19 -32.99 7.66 -21.49
N THR A 20 -33.32 6.84 -22.48
CA THR A 20 -32.40 5.86 -23.06
C THR A 20 -31.30 6.61 -23.78
N LYS A 21 -30.17 6.82 -23.08
CA LYS A 21 -28.97 7.39 -23.70
C LYS A 21 -28.57 6.49 -24.88
N LYS A 22 -28.66 7.01 -26.09
CA LYS A 22 -28.17 6.30 -27.29
C LYS A 22 -26.64 6.40 -27.29
N TRP A 23 -25.99 5.28 -27.11
CA TRP A 23 -24.53 5.20 -27.13
C TRP A 23 -24.03 5.12 -28.55
N THR A 24 -23.02 5.91 -28.90
CA THR A 24 -22.25 5.73 -30.12
C THR A 24 -21.24 4.61 -29.92
N LEU A 25 -20.79 3.98 -31.01
CA LEU A 25 -19.76 2.93 -30.94
C LEU A 25 -18.50 3.40 -30.17
N LYS A 26 -18.06 4.63 -30.43
CA LYS A 26 -16.90 5.22 -29.76
C LYS A 26 -17.12 5.38 -28.25
N GLU A 27 -18.31 5.80 -27.83
CA GLU A 27 -18.66 5.90 -26.41
C GLU A 27 -18.72 4.54 -25.73
N CYS A 28 -19.26 3.51 -26.43
CA CYS A 28 -19.28 2.14 -25.90
C CYS A 28 -17.87 1.60 -25.67
N VAL A 29 -16.97 1.78 -26.62
CA VAL A 29 -15.56 1.34 -26.49
C VAL A 29 -14.88 2.09 -25.34
N ALA A 30 -15.01 3.42 -25.27
CA ALA A 30 -14.41 4.21 -24.21
C ALA A 30 -14.95 3.81 -22.83
N TYR A 31 -16.25 3.56 -22.72
CA TYR A 31 -16.86 3.09 -21.48
C TYR A 31 -16.39 1.68 -21.10
N ALA A 32 -16.29 0.77 -22.06
CA ALA A 32 -15.79 -0.58 -21.85
C ALA A 32 -14.34 -0.55 -21.33
N LEU A 33 -13.47 0.22 -21.96
CA LEU A 33 -12.07 0.36 -21.51
C LEU A 33 -11.97 0.96 -20.10
N SER A 34 -12.74 1.99 -19.81
CA SER A 34 -12.70 2.65 -18.47
C SER A 34 -13.26 1.79 -17.35
N ASN A 35 -14.17 0.84 -17.66
CA ASN A 35 -14.82 -0.01 -16.67
C ASN A 35 -14.35 -1.46 -16.70
N ASN A 36 -13.45 -1.82 -17.60
CA ASN A 36 -12.89 -3.17 -17.67
C ASN A 36 -12.03 -3.46 -16.44
N ILE A 37 -12.45 -4.45 -15.66
CA ILE A 37 -11.75 -4.86 -14.42
C ILE A 37 -10.39 -5.45 -14.74
N SER A 38 -10.27 -6.23 -15.82
CA SER A 38 -8.99 -6.83 -16.23
C SER A 38 -7.96 -5.76 -16.61
N LEU A 39 -8.40 -4.68 -17.27
CA LEU A 39 -7.54 -3.55 -17.61
C LEU A 39 -7.06 -2.82 -16.34
N LYS A 40 -7.97 -2.59 -15.39
CA LYS A 40 -7.62 -1.98 -14.10
C LYS A 40 -6.65 -2.86 -13.30
N GLN A 41 -6.83 -4.18 -13.34
CA GLN A 41 -5.92 -5.12 -12.71
C GLN A 41 -4.53 -5.07 -13.34
N SER A 42 -4.43 -5.11 -14.67
CA SER A 42 -3.13 -4.97 -15.36
C SER A 42 -2.45 -3.63 -15.10
N ALA A 43 -3.22 -2.54 -14.94
CA ALA A 43 -2.65 -1.24 -14.57
C ALA A 43 -2.07 -1.27 -13.13
N LEU A 44 -2.73 -1.95 -12.20
CA LEU A 44 -2.22 -2.16 -10.85
C LEU A 44 -0.98 -3.07 -10.83
N ASP A 45 -0.96 -4.11 -11.67
CA ASP A 45 0.20 -5.00 -11.80
C ASP A 45 1.42 -4.24 -12.35
N GLN A 46 1.22 -3.31 -13.28
CA GLN A 46 2.27 -2.41 -13.75
C GLN A 46 2.78 -1.50 -12.63
N GLU A 47 1.89 -0.96 -11.80
CA GLU A 47 2.29 -0.11 -10.66
C GLU A 47 3.06 -0.91 -9.61
N LEU A 48 2.64 -2.15 -9.31
CA LEU A 48 3.39 -3.07 -8.45
C LEU A 48 4.80 -3.32 -9.00
N ALA A 49 4.94 -3.56 -10.29
CA ALA A 49 6.25 -3.75 -10.91
C ALA A 49 7.15 -2.51 -10.80
N ARG A 50 6.58 -1.30 -10.82
CA ARG A 50 7.32 -0.04 -10.57
C ARG A 50 7.78 0.07 -9.12
N ILE A 51 6.93 -0.34 -8.17
CA ILE A 51 7.28 -0.37 -6.74
C ILE A 51 8.43 -1.36 -6.52
N ASP A 52 8.34 -2.57 -7.08
CA ASP A 52 9.40 -3.57 -7.01
C ASP A 52 10.74 -3.05 -7.57
N GLN A 53 10.68 -2.24 -8.64
CA GLN A 53 11.87 -1.58 -9.18
C GLN A 53 12.45 -0.54 -8.20
N SER A 54 11.58 0.22 -7.53
CA SER A 54 12.00 1.18 -6.50
C SER A 54 12.63 0.47 -5.31
N ASP A 55 12.07 -0.66 -4.88
CA ASP A 55 12.62 -1.49 -3.82
C ASP A 55 13.99 -2.07 -4.19
N ALA A 56 14.16 -2.49 -5.45
CA ALA A 56 15.46 -2.93 -5.95
C ALA A 56 16.52 -1.81 -5.95
N ILE A 57 16.12 -0.55 -6.14
CA ILE A 57 16.98 0.62 -5.96
C ILE A 57 17.25 0.86 -4.48
N GLY A 58 16.23 0.72 -3.63
CA GLY A 58 16.32 0.84 -2.17
C GLY A 58 17.35 -0.11 -1.55
N ALA A 59 17.55 -1.29 -2.16
CA ALA A 59 18.58 -2.26 -1.71
C ALA A 59 20.03 -1.74 -1.77
N TYR A 60 20.27 -0.63 -2.46
CA TYR A 60 21.58 0.05 -2.48
C TYR A 60 21.73 1.12 -1.40
N LEU A 61 20.63 1.45 -0.72
CA LEU A 61 20.66 2.45 0.33
C LEU A 61 20.98 1.81 1.69
N PRO A 62 21.60 2.57 2.61
CA PRO A 62 21.79 2.10 3.97
C PRO A 62 20.44 1.94 4.69
N SER A 63 20.25 0.85 5.42
CA SER A 63 19.16 0.67 6.34
C SER A 63 19.51 1.28 7.70
N LEU A 64 18.59 2.02 8.28
CA LEU A 64 18.72 2.64 9.59
C LEU A 64 17.70 2.02 10.54
N ASN A 65 18.20 1.39 11.59
CA ASN A 65 17.39 0.82 12.65
C ASN A 65 17.66 1.54 13.97
N SER A 66 16.58 1.95 14.65
CA SER A 66 16.69 2.50 16.00
C SER A 66 15.92 1.64 16.97
N SER A 67 16.48 1.40 18.13
CA SER A 67 15.80 0.70 19.23
C SER A 67 15.98 1.43 20.54
N VAL A 68 14.90 1.47 21.31
CA VAL A 68 14.86 2.00 22.66
C VAL A 68 14.33 0.91 23.57
N SER A 69 15.09 0.60 24.61
CA SER A 69 14.68 -0.37 25.62
C SER A 69 14.71 0.29 26.99
N ASN A 70 13.69 0.04 27.77
CA ASN A 70 13.55 0.57 29.12
C ASN A 70 13.13 -0.57 30.05
N SER A 71 13.94 -0.85 31.07
CA SER A 71 13.69 -1.91 32.03
C SER A 71 13.67 -1.40 33.46
N TRP A 72 12.72 -1.89 34.24
CA TRP A 72 12.62 -1.63 35.65
C TRP A 72 12.73 -2.98 36.39
N ASN A 73 13.73 -3.06 37.24
CA ASN A 73 13.90 -4.20 38.14
C ASN A 73 13.68 -3.74 39.59
N THR A 74 12.79 -4.44 40.32
CA THR A 74 12.58 -4.24 41.73
C THR A 74 13.01 -5.52 42.45
N GLY A 75 13.93 -5.40 43.39
CA GLY A 75 14.43 -6.58 44.11
C GLY A 75 15.38 -6.22 45.22
N LEU A 76 15.72 -7.21 46.03
CA LEU A 76 16.72 -7.09 47.09
C LEU A 76 18.11 -7.04 46.44
N THR A 77 18.79 -5.92 46.66
CA THR A 77 20.17 -5.73 46.23
C THR A 77 21.03 -5.47 47.47
N GLN A 78 22.20 -6.11 47.54
CA GLN A 78 23.13 -5.87 48.62
C GLN A 78 23.82 -4.51 48.42
N ASN A 79 23.68 -3.63 49.41
CA ASN A 79 24.40 -2.37 49.44
C ASN A 79 25.89 -2.64 49.64
N ILE A 80 26.73 -2.25 48.68
CA ILE A 80 28.17 -2.55 48.68
C ILE A 80 28.88 -1.90 49.89
N THR A 81 28.34 -0.80 50.39
CA THR A 81 28.97 -0.04 51.51
C THR A 81 28.58 -0.58 52.87
N THR A 82 27.32 -0.99 53.07
CA THR A 82 26.78 -1.43 54.34
C THR A 82 26.65 -2.94 54.48
N GLY A 83 26.72 -3.69 53.37
CA GLY A 83 26.50 -5.13 53.31
C GLY A 83 25.06 -5.57 53.53
N VAL A 84 24.14 -4.65 53.78
CA VAL A 84 22.73 -4.95 54.08
C VAL A 84 21.94 -5.13 52.80
N LEU A 85 20.98 -6.08 52.81
CA LEU A 85 20.03 -6.27 51.68
C LEU A 85 18.92 -5.23 51.78
N GLU A 86 18.83 -4.38 50.78
CA GLU A 86 17.81 -3.35 50.63
C GLU A 86 16.97 -3.58 49.37
N ASN A 87 15.68 -3.28 49.48
CA ASN A 87 14.80 -3.35 48.31
C ASN A 87 15.06 -2.10 47.40
N GLN A 88 15.67 -2.33 46.26
CA GLN A 88 16.06 -1.27 45.37
C GLN A 88 15.31 -1.36 44.02
N ILE A 89 14.88 -0.22 43.52
CA ILE A 89 14.33 -0.11 42.17
C ILE A 89 15.46 0.32 41.23
N SER A 90 15.86 -0.58 40.36
CA SER A 90 16.82 -0.29 39.31
C SER A 90 16.09 0.04 37.99
N ARG A 91 16.42 1.16 37.41
CA ARG A 91 15.93 1.57 36.11
C ARG A 91 17.10 1.62 35.13
N ASN A 92 16.97 0.89 34.03
CA ASN A 92 17.96 0.88 32.96
C ASN A 92 17.29 1.29 31.65
N SER A 93 17.89 2.28 30.97
CA SER A 93 17.42 2.72 29.65
C SER A 93 18.58 2.60 28.67
N SER A 94 18.36 1.91 27.57
CA SER A 94 19.34 1.78 26.50
C SER A 94 18.76 2.30 25.18
N TYR A 95 19.57 3.02 24.47
CA TYR A 95 19.26 3.58 23.15
C TYR A 95 20.31 3.07 22.17
N SER A 96 19.87 2.52 21.06
CA SER A 96 20.80 2.12 20.00
C SER A 96 20.30 2.60 18.64
N VAL A 97 21.25 3.05 17.82
CA VAL A 97 21.01 3.39 16.42
C VAL A 97 22.05 2.64 15.61
N THR A 98 21.59 1.80 14.68
CA THR A 98 22.46 0.99 13.83
C THR A 98 22.16 1.31 12.38
N ALA A 99 23.18 1.74 11.65
CA ALA A 99 23.14 1.88 10.20
C ALA A 99 23.91 0.72 9.55
N SER A 100 23.30 0.04 8.59
CA SER A 100 23.94 -1.03 7.86
C SER A 100 23.75 -0.88 6.36
N MET A 101 24.82 -1.14 5.58
CA MET A 101 24.81 -1.06 4.13
C MET A 101 25.58 -2.24 3.55
N ASN A 102 24.96 -2.90 2.57
CA ASN A 102 25.59 -3.99 1.84
C ASN A 102 26.43 -3.43 0.67
N LEU A 103 27.74 -3.37 0.82
CA LEU A 103 28.63 -2.85 -0.21
C LEU A 103 28.79 -3.80 -1.39
N PHE A 104 28.83 -5.12 -1.13
CA PHE A 104 29.01 -6.12 -2.17
C PHE A 104 28.31 -7.43 -1.82
N GLN A 105 27.50 -7.93 -2.75
CA GLN A 105 26.77 -9.21 -2.66
C GLN A 105 26.91 -10.03 -3.95
N GLY A 106 28.11 -10.10 -4.52
CA GLY A 106 28.35 -10.93 -5.71
C GLY A 106 27.48 -10.56 -6.91
N LEU A 107 27.26 -9.26 -7.18
CA LEU A 107 26.39 -8.71 -8.25
C LEU A 107 24.90 -9.05 -8.11
N ARG A 108 24.47 -9.62 -7.00
CA ARG A 108 23.07 -10.00 -6.77
C ARG A 108 22.13 -8.80 -6.88
N ASN A 109 22.47 -7.68 -6.26
CA ASN A 109 21.65 -6.46 -6.31
C ASN A 109 21.59 -5.91 -7.74
N LEU A 110 22.69 -5.92 -8.49
CA LEU A 110 22.73 -5.47 -9.89
C LEU A 110 21.77 -6.32 -10.77
N ARG A 111 21.85 -7.64 -10.62
CA ARG A 111 20.96 -8.56 -11.35
C ARG A 111 19.50 -8.42 -10.91
N GLY A 112 19.25 -8.16 -9.61
CA GLY A 112 17.94 -7.87 -9.08
C GLY A 112 17.32 -6.62 -9.72
N LEU A 113 18.08 -5.54 -9.80
CA LEU A 113 17.63 -4.29 -10.43
C LEU A 113 17.36 -4.47 -11.93
N GLN A 114 18.24 -5.21 -12.65
CA GLN A 114 18.03 -5.50 -14.07
C GLN A 114 16.73 -6.30 -14.29
N ARG A 115 16.50 -7.32 -13.45
CA ARG A 115 15.26 -8.11 -13.48
C ARG A 115 14.02 -7.25 -13.20
N ALA A 116 14.06 -6.39 -12.18
CA ALA A 116 12.95 -5.52 -11.85
C ALA A 116 12.61 -4.56 -13.01
N LYS A 117 13.62 -3.97 -13.66
CA LYS A 117 13.43 -3.12 -14.86
C LYS A 117 12.75 -3.88 -16.00
N LEU A 118 13.18 -5.11 -16.27
CA LEU A 118 12.58 -5.94 -17.32
C LEU A 118 11.14 -6.33 -16.98
N ASN A 119 10.85 -6.63 -15.71
CA ASN A 119 9.49 -6.91 -15.25
C ASN A 119 8.56 -5.69 -15.41
N THR A 120 9.02 -4.50 -15.07
CA THR A 120 8.26 -3.25 -15.28
C THR A 120 7.94 -3.04 -16.76
N LEU A 121 8.91 -3.27 -17.65
CA LEU A 121 8.72 -3.16 -19.10
C LEU A 121 7.73 -4.23 -19.61
N ALA A 122 7.84 -5.47 -19.14
CA ALA A 122 6.93 -6.55 -19.50
C ALA A 122 5.48 -6.27 -19.05
N ALA A 123 5.31 -5.74 -17.82
CA ALA A 123 4.00 -5.34 -17.32
C ALA A 123 3.39 -4.19 -18.14
N GLN A 124 4.21 -3.23 -18.59
CA GLN A 124 3.78 -2.16 -19.46
C GLN A 124 3.27 -2.68 -20.81
N TYR A 125 4.03 -3.52 -21.50
CA TYR A 125 3.59 -4.12 -22.76
C TYR A 125 2.36 -5.03 -22.58
N GLY A 126 2.22 -5.68 -21.42
CA GLY A 126 1.03 -6.45 -21.08
C GLY A 126 -0.22 -5.57 -20.99
N LEU A 127 -0.10 -4.39 -20.40
CA LEU A 127 -1.18 -3.42 -20.31
C LEU A 127 -1.52 -2.84 -21.70
N ASP A 128 -0.52 -2.42 -22.47
CA ASP A 128 -0.70 -1.87 -23.81
C ASP A 128 -1.45 -2.86 -24.73
N LYS A 129 -1.07 -4.15 -24.69
CA LYS A 129 -1.75 -5.22 -25.44
C LYS A 129 -3.21 -5.41 -25.06
N MET A 130 -3.60 -5.12 -23.82
CA MET A 130 -5.00 -5.23 -23.38
C MET A 130 -5.85 -4.02 -23.79
N GLN A 131 -5.22 -2.92 -24.18
CA GLN A 131 -5.90 -1.72 -24.65
C GLN A 131 -6.16 -1.72 -26.16
N GLU A 132 -5.45 -2.57 -26.91
CA GLU A 132 -5.65 -2.78 -28.36
C GLU A 132 -6.82 -3.73 -28.63
#